data_9208ff31a8a447f94f0948e03517d888
#
_entry.id   9208ff31a8a447f94f0948e03517d888
#
_cell.length_a   1.000
_cell.length_b   1.000
_cell.length_c   1.000
_cell.angle_alpha   90.00
_cell.angle_beta   90.00
_cell.angle_gamma   90.00
#
_symmetry.space_group_name_H-M   'P 1'
#
loop_
_entity.id
_entity.type
_entity.pdbx_description
1 polymer ?
#
loop_
_entity_poly.entity_id
_entity_poly.type
_entity_poly.pdbx_seq_one_letter_code
_entity_poly.pdbx_strand_id
1 'polypeptide(L)'
;MAYYEDIYLKRLNRYGTDFQSRMQNQREENFRRQMLRSVYYITFEYEDKLCEGELTPMRQNETKVMQYLLTDVHLNIPNGTILFISNKDLELQPWLVYYLEEMRVSGYNRYIVLKMTHLLSWKDRDGNEQTSWAYFYGQEDNMLKDELKSRSRSRVLYTENLKLSFFILPRNEFLRKDDYLEVGEGRLKEAYVVTGYDIQSTPGVEFVSVDPQYIRDLTPAPEPTALDAEEDFYWIKGGVE
;
A
#
# COMPACT_ATOMS: atom_id res chain seq x y z
N MET A 1 21.60 -25.79 -49.48
CA MET A 1 20.31 -25.10 -49.30
C MET A 1 19.72 -25.31 -47.88
N ALA A 2 19.74 -26.53 -47.35
CA ALA A 2 19.17 -26.83 -45.98
C ALA A 2 19.65 -25.91 -44.83
N TYR A 3 20.90 -25.47 -44.84
CA TYR A 3 21.46 -24.62 -43.79
C TYR A 3 20.82 -23.23 -43.70
N TYR A 4 20.52 -22.60 -44.84
CA TYR A 4 19.86 -21.30 -44.87
C TYR A 4 18.38 -21.39 -44.52
N GLU A 5 17.72 -22.47 -44.89
CA GLU A 5 16.33 -22.77 -44.50
C GLU A 5 16.22 -22.97 -43.00
N ASP A 6 17.13 -23.69 -42.37
CA ASP A 6 17.19 -23.89 -40.93
C ASP A 6 17.41 -22.57 -40.19
N ILE A 7 18.29 -21.71 -40.64
CA ILE A 7 18.52 -20.39 -40.03
C ILE A 7 17.30 -19.50 -40.23
N TYR A 8 16.67 -19.56 -41.38
CA TYR A 8 15.45 -18.78 -41.67
C TYR A 8 14.30 -19.25 -40.77
N LEU A 9 14.07 -20.55 -40.66
CA LEU A 9 13.03 -21.12 -39.77
C LEU A 9 13.30 -20.82 -38.28
N LYS A 10 14.56 -20.88 -37.85
CA LYS A 10 14.93 -20.49 -36.49
C LYS A 10 14.65 -19.01 -36.21
N ARG A 11 14.92 -18.14 -37.19
CA ARG A 11 14.60 -16.70 -37.09
C ARG A 11 13.10 -16.46 -37.11
N LEU A 12 12.36 -17.15 -37.97
CA LEU A 12 10.91 -17.06 -38.10
C LEU A 12 10.20 -17.51 -36.82
N ASN A 13 10.69 -18.58 -36.21
CA ASN A 13 10.10 -19.18 -35.03
C ASN A 13 10.68 -18.66 -33.71
N ARG A 14 11.57 -17.66 -33.76
CA ARG A 14 12.24 -17.11 -32.57
C ARG A 14 11.26 -16.65 -31.49
N TYR A 15 10.11 -16.13 -31.88
CA TYR A 15 9.07 -15.61 -30.99
C TYR A 15 7.84 -16.52 -30.91
N GLY A 16 7.83 -17.68 -31.58
CA GLY A 16 6.71 -18.61 -31.56
C GLY A 16 6.36 -19.14 -32.94
N THR A 17 5.59 -20.21 -32.99
CA THR A 17 5.20 -20.90 -34.22
C THR A 17 4.02 -20.28 -34.94
N ASP A 18 3.09 -19.67 -34.19
CA ASP A 18 1.92 -18.97 -34.70
C ASP A 18 2.04 -17.44 -34.59
N PHE A 19 1.16 -16.72 -35.28
CA PHE A 19 1.20 -15.26 -35.32
C PHE A 19 0.92 -14.62 -33.95
N GLN A 20 -0.01 -15.19 -33.17
CA GLN A 20 -0.39 -14.63 -31.89
C GLN A 20 0.73 -14.77 -30.86
N SER A 21 1.31 -15.98 -30.76
CA SER A 21 2.48 -16.24 -29.87
C SER A 21 3.66 -15.35 -30.23
N ARG A 22 3.93 -15.17 -31.52
CA ARG A 22 5.01 -14.29 -31.98
C ARG A 22 4.79 -12.85 -31.55
N MET A 23 3.59 -12.33 -31.74
CA MET A 23 3.26 -10.97 -31.36
C MET A 23 3.34 -10.77 -29.84
N GLN A 24 2.87 -11.76 -29.07
CA GLN A 24 2.93 -11.73 -27.62
C GLN A 24 4.38 -11.72 -27.12
N ASN A 25 5.17 -12.70 -27.51
CA ASN A 25 6.58 -12.83 -27.10
C ASN A 25 7.43 -11.62 -27.53
N GLN A 26 7.13 -11.04 -28.69
CA GLN A 26 7.80 -9.81 -29.13
C GLN A 26 7.46 -8.62 -28.24
N ARG A 27 6.21 -8.50 -27.78
CA ARG A 27 5.79 -7.44 -26.85
C ARG A 27 6.45 -7.57 -25.50
N GLU A 28 6.51 -8.80 -24.96
CA GLU A 28 7.19 -9.11 -23.70
C GLU A 28 8.69 -8.77 -23.78
N GLU A 29 9.38 -9.18 -24.84
CA GLU A 29 10.79 -8.85 -25.02
C GLU A 29 11.01 -7.34 -25.17
N ASN A 30 10.15 -6.65 -25.90
CA ASN A 30 10.22 -5.20 -26.06
C ASN A 30 9.99 -4.48 -24.72
N PHE A 31 8.99 -4.91 -23.95
CA PHE A 31 8.75 -4.36 -22.61
C PHE A 31 9.97 -4.56 -21.72
N ARG A 32 10.52 -5.78 -21.63
CA ARG A 32 11.71 -6.07 -20.81
C ARG A 32 12.92 -5.21 -21.21
N ARG A 33 13.15 -5.00 -22.49
CA ARG A 33 14.23 -4.12 -22.98
C ARG A 33 14.00 -2.65 -22.63
N GLN A 34 12.76 -2.18 -22.70
CA GLN A 34 12.41 -0.81 -22.34
C GLN A 34 12.53 -0.60 -20.84
N MET A 35 12.00 -1.53 -20.04
CA MET A 35 12.04 -1.50 -18.58
C MET A 35 13.46 -1.34 -18.05
N LEU A 36 14.43 -2.13 -18.54
CA LEU A 36 15.85 -2.06 -18.14
C LEU A 36 16.52 -0.71 -18.47
N ARG A 37 15.94 0.11 -19.34
CA ARG A 37 16.44 1.43 -19.72
C ARG A 37 15.62 2.56 -19.12
N SER A 38 14.58 2.25 -18.42
CA SER A 38 13.65 3.21 -17.86
C SER A 38 14.26 3.92 -16.66
N VAL A 39 14.00 5.22 -16.54
CA VAL A 39 14.31 6.00 -15.33
C VAL A 39 13.40 5.62 -14.14
N TYR A 40 12.35 4.88 -14.42
CA TYR A 40 11.38 4.36 -13.45
C TYR A 40 11.63 2.89 -13.09
N TYR A 41 12.75 2.32 -13.53
CA TYR A 41 13.13 0.95 -13.19
C TYR A 41 13.31 0.80 -11.69
N ILE A 42 12.74 -0.27 -11.16
CA ILE A 42 12.81 -0.65 -9.75
C ILE A 42 13.05 -2.15 -9.61
N THR A 43 13.57 -2.52 -8.45
CA THR A 43 13.59 -3.90 -7.99
C THR A 43 12.81 -4.00 -6.69
N PHE A 44 12.13 -5.12 -6.46
CA PHE A 44 11.38 -5.40 -5.26
C PHE A 44 11.39 -6.90 -4.97
N GLU A 45 11.13 -7.26 -3.72
CA GLU A 45 11.04 -8.64 -3.30
C GLU A 45 9.58 -9.10 -3.27
N TYR A 46 9.32 -10.26 -3.87
CA TYR A 46 8.02 -10.93 -3.84
C TYR A 46 8.23 -12.44 -3.78
N GLU A 47 7.63 -13.13 -2.79
CA GLU A 47 7.78 -14.57 -2.54
C GLU A 47 9.26 -15.03 -2.48
N ASP A 48 10.08 -14.32 -1.71
CA ASP A 48 11.52 -14.57 -1.55
C ASP A 48 12.32 -14.49 -2.87
N LYS A 49 11.77 -13.84 -3.88
CA LYS A 49 12.42 -13.62 -5.18
C LYS A 49 12.59 -12.14 -5.46
N LEU A 50 13.76 -11.79 -5.97
CA LEU A 50 13.98 -10.46 -6.51
C LEU A 50 13.28 -10.32 -7.85
N CYS A 51 12.31 -9.44 -7.91
CA CYS A 51 11.52 -9.12 -9.08
C CYS A 51 11.90 -7.74 -9.63
N GLU A 52 11.67 -7.53 -10.92
CA GLU A 52 11.94 -6.30 -11.64
C GLU A 52 10.65 -5.68 -12.15
N GLY A 53 10.61 -4.35 -12.21
CA GLY A 53 9.46 -3.62 -12.73
C GLY A 53 9.73 -2.15 -12.98
N GLU A 54 8.71 -1.45 -13.41
CA GLU A 54 8.71 0.01 -13.52
C GLU A 54 7.63 0.60 -12.61
N LEU A 55 8.00 1.61 -11.81
CA LEU A 55 7.07 2.36 -10.98
C LEU A 55 6.81 3.73 -11.62
N THR A 56 5.73 3.85 -12.37
CA THR A 56 5.42 5.03 -13.16
C THR A 56 4.29 5.86 -12.56
N PRO A 57 4.38 7.20 -12.60
CA PRO A 57 3.30 8.05 -12.11
C PRO A 57 2.02 7.87 -12.92
N MET A 58 0.88 7.96 -12.28
CA MET A 58 -0.42 7.99 -12.95
C MET A 58 -0.61 9.33 -13.64
N ARG A 59 -1.04 9.30 -14.91
CA ARG A 59 -1.01 10.41 -15.90
C ARG A 59 -1.80 11.59 -15.45
N GLN A 60 -2.30 12.02 -14.62
CA GLN A 60 -3.06 13.27 -14.39
C GLN A 60 -2.96 13.81 -12.99
N ASN A 61 -2.54 13.00 -12.08
CA ASN A 61 -2.49 13.43 -10.71
C ASN A 61 -1.06 13.30 -10.23
N GLU A 62 -0.50 14.42 -9.94
CA GLU A 62 0.78 14.55 -9.26
C GLU A 62 0.80 13.90 -7.86
N THR A 63 -0.24 13.15 -7.51
CA THR A 63 -0.28 12.39 -6.27
C THR A 63 0.74 11.25 -6.36
N LYS A 64 1.85 11.47 -5.71
CA LYS A 64 2.90 10.47 -5.49
C LYS A 64 2.42 9.25 -4.69
N VAL A 65 1.15 9.21 -4.33
CA VAL A 65 0.53 8.20 -3.47
C VAL A 65 0.10 6.97 -4.27
N MET A 66 -0.51 7.17 -5.44
CA MET A 66 -0.89 6.07 -6.33
C MET A 66 -0.02 6.09 -7.58
N GLN A 67 0.49 4.93 -7.94
CA GLN A 67 1.35 4.76 -9.12
C GLN A 67 0.99 3.49 -9.87
N TYR A 68 1.44 3.38 -11.12
CA TYR A 68 1.41 2.14 -11.86
C TYR A 68 2.69 1.36 -11.61
N LEU A 69 2.55 0.10 -11.22
CA LEU A 69 3.62 -0.88 -11.23
C LEU A 69 3.46 -1.75 -12.47
N LEU A 70 4.41 -1.66 -13.38
CA LEU A 70 4.49 -2.48 -14.58
C LEU A 70 5.47 -3.62 -14.34
N THR A 71 5.05 -4.86 -14.56
CA THR A 71 5.87 -6.05 -14.33
C THR A 71 5.81 -7.00 -15.52
N ASP A 72 6.66 -8.02 -15.50
CA ASP A 72 6.57 -9.13 -16.44
C ASP A 72 5.15 -9.74 -16.42
N VAL A 73 4.64 -10.14 -17.58
CA VAL A 73 3.31 -10.73 -17.74
C VAL A 73 3.12 -12.02 -16.95
N HIS A 74 4.21 -12.73 -16.67
CA HIS A 74 4.17 -13.99 -15.91
C HIS A 74 4.19 -13.78 -14.38
N LEU A 75 4.44 -12.55 -13.93
CA LEU A 75 4.41 -12.22 -12.51
C LEU A 75 2.99 -11.85 -12.10
N ASN A 76 2.33 -12.76 -11.40
CA ASN A 76 0.98 -12.53 -10.88
C ASN A 76 1.03 -12.21 -9.39
N ILE A 77 0.78 -10.95 -9.05
CA ILE A 77 0.78 -10.47 -7.66
C ILE A 77 -0.67 -10.26 -7.23
N PRO A 78 -1.16 -10.95 -6.19
CA PRO A 78 -2.51 -10.76 -5.69
C PRO A 78 -2.75 -9.34 -5.17
N ASN A 79 -3.97 -8.84 -5.33
CA ASN A 79 -4.40 -7.61 -4.66
C ASN A 79 -4.29 -7.78 -3.13
N GLY A 80 -3.92 -6.72 -2.44
CA GLY A 80 -3.69 -6.76 -1.00
C GLY A 80 -2.27 -7.17 -0.59
N THR A 81 -1.40 -7.54 -1.55
CA THR A 81 0.01 -7.80 -1.25
C THR A 81 0.74 -6.49 -0.95
N ILE A 82 1.55 -6.49 0.11
CA ILE A 82 2.49 -5.39 0.39
C ILE A 82 3.84 -5.71 -0.24
N LEU A 83 4.33 -4.78 -1.05
CA LEU A 83 5.64 -4.82 -1.67
C LEU A 83 6.53 -3.76 -1.02
N PHE A 84 7.77 -4.12 -0.72
CA PHE A 84 8.78 -3.17 -0.27
C PHE A 84 9.63 -2.75 -1.46
N ILE A 85 9.45 -1.51 -1.89
CA ILE A 85 10.13 -0.95 -3.06
C ILE A 85 11.16 0.07 -2.58
N SER A 86 12.41 -0.11 -3.02
CA SER A 86 13.48 0.84 -2.71
C SER A 86 13.25 2.16 -3.47
N ASN A 87 13.31 3.27 -2.74
CA ASN A 87 13.32 4.59 -3.35
C ASN A 87 14.75 4.97 -3.83
N LYS A 88 14.91 6.18 -4.39
CA LYS A 88 16.20 6.69 -4.84
C LYS A 88 17.25 6.83 -3.71
N ASP A 89 16.78 6.95 -2.48
CA ASP A 89 17.61 7.09 -1.28
C ASP A 89 17.89 5.74 -0.61
N LEU A 90 17.58 4.64 -1.30
CA LEU A 90 17.71 3.24 -0.85
C LEU A 90 16.85 2.89 0.37
N GLU A 91 15.89 3.72 0.72
CA GLU A 91 14.91 3.39 1.74
C GLU A 91 13.83 2.47 1.19
N LEU A 92 13.50 1.43 1.91
CA LEU A 92 12.41 0.52 1.58
C LEU A 92 11.08 1.18 1.97
N GLN A 93 10.23 1.40 0.97
CA GLN A 93 8.90 1.96 1.17
C GLN A 93 7.84 0.89 0.91
N PRO A 94 6.87 0.73 1.82
CA PRO A 94 5.78 -0.22 1.63
C PRO A 94 4.76 0.31 0.63
N TRP A 95 4.36 -0.56 -0.30
CA TRP A 95 3.36 -0.29 -1.33
C TRP A 95 2.33 -1.42 -1.35
N LEU A 96 1.06 -1.09 -1.29
CA LEU A 96 -0.04 -2.04 -1.42
C LEU A 96 -0.40 -2.24 -2.88
N VAL A 97 -0.43 -3.47 -3.33
CA VAL A 97 -1.02 -3.82 -4.63
C VAL A 97 -2.53 -3.69 -4.52
N TYR A 98 -3.05 -2.59 -5.06
CA TYR A 98 -4.45 -2.23 -4.93
C TYR A 98 -5.33 -2.96 -5.94
N TYR A 99 -4.89 -2.98 -7.21
CA TYR A 99 -5.69 -3.56 -8.29
C TYR A 99 -4.84 -3.91 -9.51
N LEU A 100 -5.11 -5.08 -10.12
CA LEU A 100 -4.58 -5.46 -11.42
C LEU A 100 -5.50 -4.93 -12.51
N GLU A 101 -5.01 -4.09 -13.41
CA GLU A 101 -5.77 -3.67 -14.59
C GLU A 101 -5.72 -4.77 -15.66
N GLU A 102 -6.90 -5.30 -16.01
CA GLU A 102 -7.04 -6.25 -17.11
C GLU A 102 -6.77 -5.56 -18.46
N MET A 103 -5.58 -5.77 -18.98
CA MET A 103 -5.22 -5.31 -20.32
C MET A 103 -5.39 -6.44 -21.32
N ARG A 104 -6.31 -6.28 -22.27
CA ARG A 104 -6.66 -7.33 -23.24
C ARG A 104 -5.47 -7.84 -24.07
N VAL A 105 -4.47 -7.00 -24.33
CA VAL A 105 -3.30 -7.36 -25.12
C VAL A 105 -2.12 -6.50 -24.70
N SER A 106 -1.37 -6.94 -23.69
CA SER A 106 -0.12 -6.27 -23.28
C SER A 106 1.01 -7.29 -23.14
N GLY A 107 2.23 -6.84 -23.26
CA GLY A 107 3.42 -7.64 -22.95
C GLY A 107 3.85 -7.52 -21.50
N TYR A 108 2.99 -6.98 -20.62
CA TYR A 108 3.26 -6.73 -19.22
C TYR A 108 1.96 -6.69 -18.41
N ASN A 109 2.06 -6.94 -17.12
CA ASN A 109 1.00 -6.69 -16.16
C ASN A 109 1.08 -5.26 -15.64
N ARG A 110 -0.07 -4.60 -15.49
CA ARG A 110 -0.16 -3.26 -14.93
C ARG A 110 -0.99 -3.28 -13.65
N TYR A 111 -0.31 -3.04 -12.54
CA TYR A 111 -0.93 -2.92 -11.23
C TYR A 111 -1.05 -1.45 -10.86
N ILE A 112 -2.12 -1.13 -10.15
CA ILE A 112 -2.20 0.11 -9.39
C ILE A 112 -1.68 -0.21 -8.01
N VAL A 113 -0.69 0.56 -7.56
CA VAL A 113 -0.11 0.41 -6.23
C VAL A 113 -0.30 1.69 -5.43
N LEU A 114 -0.59 1.53 -4.14
CA LEU A 114 -0.83 2.61 -3.20
C LEU A 114 0.32 2.66 -2.18
N LYS A 115 0.94 3.83 -2.04
CA LYS A 115 2.00 4.04 -1.06
C LYS A 115 1.43 3.99 0.35
N MET A 116 1.98 3.11 1.19
CA MET A 116 1.61 3.02 2.59
C MET A 116 2.41 4.02 3.41
N THR A 117 1.73 4.72 4.34
CA THR A 117 2.35 5.81 5.10
C THR A 117 2.35 5.58 6.60
N HIS A 118 1.52 4.68 7.10
CA HIS A 118 1.33 4.44 8.52
C HIS A 118 1.46 2.96 8.85
N LEU A 119 2.10 2.66 9.95
CA LEU A 119 2.08 1.34 10.57
C LEU A 119 1.02 1.39 11.67
N LEU A 120 -0.03 0.59 11.52
CA LEU A 120 -1.07 0.42 12.51
C LEU A 120 -0.71 -0.72 13.45
N SER A 121 -1.09 -0.58 14.72
CA SER A 121 -1.07 -1.69 15.69
C SER A 121 -2.41 -1.77 16.42
N TRP A 122 -2.84 -2.99 16.75
CA TRP A 122 -4.04 -3.25 17.54
C TRP A 122 -3.91 -4.58 18.26
N LYS A 123 -4.81 -4.85 19.19
CA LYS A 123 -4.92 -6.14 19.85
C LYS A 123 -6.10 -6.91 19.30
N ASP A 124 -5.86 -8.17 18.91
CA ASP A 124 -6.92 -9.09 18.56
C ASP A 124 -7.71 -9.56 19.79
N ARG A 125 -8.72 -10.42 19.60
CA ARG A 125 -9.55 -10.95 20.70
C ARG A 125 -8.79 -11.78 21.72
N ASP A 126 -7.72 -12.40 21.30
CA ASP A 126 -6.88 -13.26 22.13
C ASP A 126 -5.81 -12.43 22.87
N GLY A 127 -5.80 -11.10 22.64
CA GLY A 127 -4.87 -10.17 23.23
C GLY A 127 -3.51 -10.12 22.53
N ASN A 128 -3.37 -10.78 21.38
CA ASN A 128 -2.13 -10.74 20.62
C ASN A 128 -2.03 -9.41 19.87
N GLU A 129 -0.83 -8.84 19.85
CA GLU A 129 -0.56 -7.63 19.10
C GLU A 129 -0.46 -7.95 17.60
N GLN A 130 -1.26 -7.25 16.82
CA GLN A 130 -1.30 -7.31 15.36
C GLN A 130 -0.77 -6.00 14.80
N THR A 131 -0.10 -6.07 13.67
CA THR A 131 0.40 -4.89 12.96
C THR A 131 0.10 -4.98 11.47
N SER A 132 -0.16 -3.85 10.84
CA SER A 132 -0.31 -3.77 9.39
C SER A 132 0.06 -2.40 8.86
N TRP A 133 0.66 -2.36 7.68
CA TRP A 133 0.82 -1.12 6.95
C TRP A 133 -0.51 -0.64 6.39
N ALA A 134 -0.74 0.66 6.45
CA ALA A 134 -1.95 1.29 5.95
C ALA A 134 -1.67 2.65 5.30
N TYR A 135 -2.62 3.08 4.47
CA TYR A 135 -2.71 4.45 4.00
C TYR A 135 -3.89 5.13 4.69
N PHE A 136 -3.64 6.28 5.31
CA PHE A 136 -4.69 7.09 5.93
C PHE A 136 -5.27 8.05 4.90
N TYR A 137 -6.57 7.97 4.69
CA TYR A 137 -7.33 8.89 3.87
C TYR A 137 -8.01 9.94 4.76
N GLY A 138 -7.54 11.18 4.69
CA GLY A 138 -8.16 12.32 5.34
C GLY A 138 -9.11 13.07 4.41
N GLN A 139 -9.96 13.94 4.98
CA GLN A 139 -10.97 14.71 4.24
C GLN A 139 -10.36 15.64 3.17
N GLU A 140 -9.09 15.99 3.28
CA GLU A 140 -8.40 16.92 2.38
C GLU A 140 -7.90 16.29 1.08
N ASP A 141 -7.93 14.96 0.97
CA ASP A 141 -7.36 14.21 -0.15
C ASP A 141 -8.37 14.06 -1.31
N ASN A 142 -8.81 15.18 -1.87
CA ASN A 142 -9.81 15.20 -2.95
C ASN A 142 -9.38 14.43 -4.20
N MET A 143 -8.08 14.33 -4.47
CA MET A 143 -7.55 13.67 -5.66
C MET A 143 -7.66 12.15 -5.58
N LEU A 144 -7.27 11.55 -4.45
CA LEU A 144 -7.46 10.12 -4.22
C LEU A 144 -8.95 9.75 -4.23
N LYS A 145 -9.80 10.65 -3.72
CA LYS A 145 -11.25 10.51 -3.72
C LYS A 145 -11.82 10.34 -5.13
N ASP A 146 -11.39 11.16 -6.07
CA ASP A 146 -11.91 11.11 -7.46
C ASP A 146 -11.38 9.87 -8.20
N GLU A 147 -10.15 9.44 -7.91
CA GLU A 147 -9.58 8.21 -8.44
C GLU A 147 -10.31 6.96 -7.89
N LEU A 148 -10.49 6.88 -6.60
CA LEU A 148 -11.27 5.81 -5.96
C LEU A 148 -12.71 5.80 -6.45
N LYS A 149 -13.30 6.99 -6.65
CA LYS A 149 -14.62 7.13 -7.25
C LYS A 149 -14.72 6.56 -8.65
N SER A 150 -13.79 6.85 -9.51
CA SER A 150 -13.82 6.40 -10.90
C SER A 150 -13.71 4.89 -11.04
N ARG A 151 -13.11 4.21 -10.08
CA ARG A 151 -12.74 2.79 -10.14
C ARG A 151 -13.56 1.88 -9.24
N SER A 152 -14.11 2.40 -8.15
CA SER A 152 -14.95 1.62 -7.23
C SER A 152 -16.33 1.39 -7.84
N ARG A 153 -16.74 0.13 -7.96
CA ARG A 153 -18.11 -0.26 -8.33
C ARG A 153 -19.09 -0.20 -7.17
N SER A 154 -18.59 -0.02 -5.95
CA SER A 154 -19.42 -0.02 -4.75
C SER A 154 -20.03 1.36 -4.51
N ARG A 155 -21.36 1.42 -4.49
CA ARG A 155 -22.10 2.62 -4.11
C ARG A 155 -22.01 2.92 -2.62
N VAL A 156 -21.62 1.96 -1.78
CA VAL A 156 -21.63 2.07 -0.33
C VAL A 156 -20.56 3.04 0.19
N LEU A 157 -19.37 3.02 -0.41
CA LEU A 157 -18.34 4.03 -0.12
C LEU A 157 -18.74 5.44 -0.58
N TYR A 158 -19.78 5.55 -1.42
CA TYR A 158 -20.08 6.76 -2.17
C TYR A 158 -21.00 7.74 -1.49
N THR A 159 -22.00 7.27 -0.75
CA THR A 159 -23.14 8.12 -0.43
C THR A 159 -23.16 8.65 0.99
N GLU A 160 -22.64 7.94 1.95
CA GLU A 160 -22.77 8.30 3.36
C GLU A 160 -21.45 8.63 4.06
N ASN A 161 -20.33 8.06 3.63
CA ASN A 161 -19.06 8.10 4.36
C ASN A 161 -17.99 9.06 3.82
N LEU A 162 -18.31 9.92 2.86
CA LEU A 162 -17.35 10.89 2.29
C LEU A 162 -16.86 11.96 3.30
N LYS A 163 -17.42 11.97 4.49
CA LYS A 163 -17.00 12.84 5.62
C LYS A 163 -16.13 12.10 6.64
N LEU A 164 -15.98 10.79 6.50
CA LEU A 164 -15.24 9.97 7.46
C LEU A 164 -13.80 9.77 7.00
N SER A 165 -12.90 9.81 7.95
CA SER A 165 -11.54 9.34 7.75
C SER A 165 -11.53 7.82 7.68
N PHE A 166 -10.69 7.24 6.84
CA PHE A 166 -10.55 5.80 6.77
C PHE A 166 -9.12 5.38 6.45
N PHE A 167 -8.78 4.16 6.88
CA PHE A 167 -7.56 3.49 6.48
C PHE A 167 -7.81 2.54 5.33
N ILE A 168 -6.84 2.46 4.40
CA ILE A 168 -6.78 1.46 3.35
C ILE A 168 -5.62 0.53 3.71
N LEU A 169 -5.90 -0.77 3.86
CA LEU A 169 -4.92 -1.77 4.27
C LEU A 169 -5.17 -3.11 3.57
N PRO A 170 -4.23 -4.06 3.62
CA PRO A 170 -4.46 -5.43 3.21
C PRO A 170 -5.62 -6.02 4.01
N ARG A 171 -6.43 -6.85 3.38
CA ARG A 171 -7.50 -7.55 4.08
C ARG A 171 -6.95 -8.31 5.29
N ASN A 172 -7.53 -8.04 6.45
CA ASN A 172 -7.13 -8.64 7.72
C ASN A 172 -8.34 -9.26 8.43
N GLU A 173 -8.26 -10.55 8.72
CA GLU A 173 -9.35 -11.30 9.37
C GLU A 173 -9.46 -11.02 10.87
N PHE A 174 -8.45 -10.39 11.46
CA PHE A 174 -8.38 -10.10 12.90
C PHE A 174 -8.94 -8.74 13.28
N LEU A 175 -9.13 -7.84 12.30
CA LEU A 175 -9.65 -6.50 12.55
C LEU A 175 -11.19 -6.49 12.54
N ARG A 176 -11.78 -5.80 13.52
CA ARG A 176 -13.24 -5.76 13.69
C ARG A 176 -13.74 -4.38 14.06
N LYS A 177 -15.05 -4.23 13.97
CA LYS A 177 -15.74 -3.05 14.49
C LYS A 177 -15.51 -2.93 15.99
N ASP A 178 -15.32 -1.70 16.43
CA ASP A 178 -15.03 -1.29 17.82
C ASP A 178 -13.62 -1.65 18.32
N ASP A 179 -12.74 -2.18 17.44
CA ASP A 179 -11.32 -2.33 17.75
C ASP A 179 -10.62 -0.96 17.80
N TYR A 180 -9.60 -0.88 18.65
CA TYR A 180 -8.76 0.31 18.76
C TYR A 180 -7.50 0.15 17.93
N LEU A 181 -7.27 1.09 17.03
CA LEU A 181 -6.08 1.16 16.19
C LEU A 181 -5.15 2.24 16.75
N GLU A 182 -3.91 1.91 16.95
CA GLU A 182 -2.86 2.85 17.32
C GLU A 182 -1.97 3.15 16.12
N VAL A 183 -1.63 4.43 15.92
CA VAL A 183 -0.76 4.91 14.85
C VAL A 183 0.38 5.70 15.48
N GLY A 184 1.60 5.47 15.01
CA GLY A 184 2.78 6.19 15.47
C GLY A 184 3.50 5.54 16.64
N GLU A 185 4.52 6.21 17.15
CA GLU A 185 5.40 5.69 18.21
C GLU A 185 5.51 6.65 19.39
N GLY A 186 5.70 6.09 20.57
CA GLY A 186 5.97 6.84 21.79
C GLY A 186 4.87 7.81 22.19
N ARG A 187 5.21 9.08 22.42
CA ARG A 187 4.27 10.13 22.86
C ARG A 187 3.41 10.71 21.73
N LEU A 188 3.70 10.38 20.48
CA LEU A 188 2.97 10.84 19.29
C LEU A 188 2.01 9.77 18.77
N LYS A 189 1.57 8.85 19.63
CA LYS A 189 0.57 7.87 19.29
C LYS A 189 -0.80 8.54 19.14
N GLU A 190 -1.45 8.26 18.04
CA GLU A 190 -2.85 8.58 17.81
C GLU A 190 -3.67 7.30 17.91
N ALA A 191 -4.83 7.37 18.53
CA ALA A 191 -5.75 6.26 18.65
C ALA A 191 -7.02 6.52 17.84
N TYR A 192 -7.49 5.47 17.18
CA TYR A 192 -8.71 5.48 16.37
C TYR A 192 -9.58 4.29 16.75
N VAL A 193 -10.90 4.46 16.69
CA VAL A 193 -11.86 3.36 16.84
C VAL A 193 -12.41 2.99 15.48
N VAL A 194 -12.45 1.70 15.18
CA VAL A 194 -13.06 1.16 13.96
C VAL A 194 -14.58 1.29 14.04
N THR A 195 -15.15 2.09 13.15
CA THR A 195 -16.62 2.29 13.08
C THR A 195 -17.28 1.41 12.03
N GLY A 196 -16.53 0.98 11.01
CA GLY A 196 -17.02 0.11 9.96
C GLY A 196 -15.91 -0.32 9.02
N TYR A 197 -16.20 -1.29 8.16
CA TYR A 197 -15.25 -1.78 7.16
C TYR A 197 -15.97 -2.22 5.89
N ASP A 198 -15.29 -2.08 4.75
CA ASP A 198 -15.72 -2.57 3.44
C ASP A 198 -14.64 -3.49 2.86
N ILE A 199 -14.98 -4.77 2.72
CA ILE A 199 -14.12 -5.82 2.17
C ILE A 199 -14.57 -6.28 0.78
N GLN A 200 -15.66 -5.72 0.27
CA GLN A 200 -16.29 -6.18 -0.97
C GLN A 200 -15.87 -5.36 -2.19
N SER A 201 -15.49 -4.12 -1.99
CA SER A 201 -15.20 -3.18 -3.08
C SER A 201 -13.98 -3.57 -3.89
N THR A 202 -12.93 -4.06 -3.23
CA THR A 202 -11.70 -4.51 -3.89
C THR A 202 -11.21 -5.79 -3.22
N PRO A 203 -11.23 -6.94 -3.92
CA PRO A 203 -10.73 -8.18 -3.34
C PRO A 203 -9.31 -8.03 -2.82
N GLY A 204 -9.03 -8.52 -1.62
CA GLY A 204 -7.70 -8.45 -0.99
C GLY A 204 -7.38 -7.13 -0.28
N VAL A 205 -8.20 -6.09 -0.45
CA VAL A 205 -8.02 -4.79 0.20
C VAL A 205 -9.21 -4.48 1.08
N GLU A 206 -8.98 -3.86 2.21
CA GLU A 206 -9.99 -3.47 3.18
C GLU A 206 -9.97 -1.96 3.39
N PHE A 207 -11.17 -1.37 3.45
CA PHE A 207 -11.39 0.03 3.79
C PHE A 207 -11.99 0.10 5.18
N VAL A 208 -11.25 0.66 6.11
CA VAL A 208 -11.65 0.72 7.52
C VAL A 208 -12.00 2.14 7.90
N SER A 209 -13.29 2.40 8.12
CA SER A 209 -13.77 3.68 8.62
C SER A 209 -13.42 3.84 10.08
N VAL A 210 -12.89 4.99 10.46
CA VAL A 210 -12.39 5.24 11.80
C VAL A 210 -12.81 6.60 12.34
N ASP A 211 -13.02 6.67 13.65
CA ASP A 211 -13.19 7.89 14.39
C ASP A 211 -11.96 8.15 15.28
N PRO A 212 -11.42 9.37 15.29
CA PRO A 212 -10.29 9.71 16.14
C PRO A 212 -10.70 9.67 17.62
N GLN A 213 -9.87 9.04 18.44
CA GLN A 213 -10.01 9.04 19.88
C GLN A 213 -8.91 9.88 20.51
N TYR A 214 -9.27 10.72 21.48
CA TYR A 214 -8.28 11.47 22.24
C TYR A 214 -7.58 10.53 23.23
N ILE A 215 -6.26 10.39 23.10
CA ILE A 215 -5.40 9.49 23.90
C ILE A 215 -5.46 9.80 25.42
N ARG A 216 -6.09 10.88 25.84
CA ARG A 216 -6.15 11.27 27.26
C ARG A 216 -6.69 10.19 28.18
N ASP A 217 -7.42 9.22 27.66
CA ASP A 217 -8.07 8.17 28.45
C ASP A 217 -7.30 6.83 28.49
N LEU A 218 -6.22 6.67 27.69
CA LEU A 218 -5.54 5.38 27.54
C LEU A 218 -4.24 5.24 28.36
N THR A 219 -3.63 6.33 28.81
CA THR A 219 -2.51 6.28 29.73
C THR A 219 -2.97 6.75 31.11
N PRO A 220 -3.09 5.86 32.11
CA PRO A 220 -3.14 6.34 33.48
C PRO A 220 -1.94 7.24 33.69
N ALA A 221 -2.16 8.45 34.20
CA ALA A 221 -1.06 9.34 34.56
C ALA A 221 -0.04 8.50 35.37
N PRO A 222 1.25 8.54 35.05
CA PRO A 222 2.21 7.83 35.85
C PRO A 222 1.99 8.25 37.30
N GLU A 223 1.80 7.28 38.18
CA GLU A 223 1.71 7.57 39.62
C GLU A 223 2.93 8.43 39.98
N PRO A 224 2.71 9.58 40.63
CA PRO A 224 3.82 10.45 41.00
C PRO A 224 4.80 9.62 41.80
N THR A 225 5.98 9.43 41.26
CA THR A 225 7.07 8.76 42.00
C THR A 225 7.37 9.58 43.24
N ALA A 226 7.69 8.93 44.33
CA ALA A 226 7.97 9.61 45.59
C ALA A 226 9.03 10.74 45.51
N LEU A 227 9.79 10.75 44.40
CA LEU A 227 10.76 11.81 44.06
C LEU A 227 10.09 13.11 43.60
N ASP A 228 8.96 13.03 42.88
CA ASP A 228 8.24 14.23 42.42
C ASP A 228 7.52 14.93 43.56
N ALA A 229 7.19 14.21 44.64
CA ALA A 229 6.58 14.79 45.86
C ALA A 229 7.59 15.56 46.72
N GLU A 230 8.86 15.29 46.60
CA GLU A 230 9.90 16.05 47.37
C GLU A 230 10.30 17.37 46.67
N GLU A 231 10.25 17.47 45.33
CA GLU A 231 10.57 18.71 44.62
C GLU A 231 9.50 19.79 44.81
N ASP A 232 8.23 19.43 44.87
CA ASP A 232 7.13 20.38 45.10
C ASP A 232 7.17 20.95 46.55
N PHE A 233 7.80 20.28 47.49
CA PHE A 233 7.92 20.74 48.86
C PHE A 233 8.98 21.84 49.04
N TYR A 234 9.95 21.95 48.14
CA TYR A 234 11.02 22.94 48.22
C TYR A 234 10.58 24.33 47.72
N TRP A 235 9.60 24.39 46.82
CA TRP A 235 9.11 25.66 46.29
C TRP A 235 8.16 26.41 47.22
N ILE A 236 7.52 25.70 48.16
CA ILE A 236 6.59 26.31 49.14
C ILE A 236 7.31 26.94 50.35
N LYS A 237 8.55 26.56 50.62
CA LYS A 237 9.31 27.10 51.75
C LYS A 237 10.23 28.28 51.45
N GLY A 238 10.38 28.68 50.19
CA GLY A 238 11.26 29.78 49.74
C GLY A 238 10.61 31.15 49.64
N GLY A 239 9.42 31.34 50.13
CA GLY A 239 8.67 32.59 49.94
C GLY A 239 8.24 33.31 51.21
N VAL A 240 9.07 33.33 52.24
CA VAL A 240 8.87 34.27 53.38
C VAL A 240 10.24 34.62 53.95
N GLU A 241 10.86 35.67 53.41
CA GLU A 241 11.66 36.66 54.13
C GLU A 241 11.69 37.98 53.35
#